data_32ace1d31ea82ce402e109d6ef81552f
#
_entry.id   32ace1d31ea82ce402e109d6ef81552f
#
_cell.length_a   1.000
_cell.length_b   1.000
_cell.length_c   1.000
_cell.angle_alpha   90.00
_cell.angle_beta   90.00
_cell.angle_gamma   90.00
#
_symmetry.space_group_name_H-M   'P 1'
#
loop_
_entity.id
_entity.type
_entity.pdbx_description
1 polymer ?
#
loop_
_entity_poly.entity_id
_entity_poly.type
_entity_poly.pdbx_seq_one_letter_code
_entity_poly.pdbx_strand_id
1 'polypeptide(L)'
;MRDMEFKMEIEYPQIIEGAEVSVEEGYLQDGLVVYYTIVPAVAMSGNFKRQEALRSDKGIVKALRRDEESGAFYVTVSFDE
;
A
#
# COMPACT_ATOMS: atom_id res chain seq x y z
N MET A 1 8.89 -8.60 -9.65
CA MET A 1 7.72 -7.95 -9.02
C MET A 1 8.18 -7.14 -7.82
N ARG A 2 7.56 -6.02 -7.60
CA ARG A 2 7.88 -5.15 -6.49
C ARG A 2 6.82 -5.26 -5.40
N ASP A 3 7.22 -5.58 -4.18
CA ASP A 3 6.34 -5.67 -3.03
C ASP A 3 6.40 -4.37 -2.22
N MET A 4 5.25 -3.93 -1.74
CA MET A 4 5.16 -2.73 -0.93
C MET A 4 4.20 -3.00 0.23
N GLU A 5 4.58 -2.53 1.43
CA GLU A 5 3.76 -2.70 2.63
C GLU A 5 2.91 -1.46 2.89
N PHE A 6 1.66 -1.69 3.23
CA PHE A 6 0.70 -0.65 3.60
C PHE A 6 0.19 -0.91 5.01
N LYS A 7 0.00 0.15 5.77
CA LYS A 7 -0.57 0.06 7.12
C LYS A 7 -2.04 0.46 7.07
N MET A 8 -2.90 -0.41 7.63
CA MET A 8 -4.34 -0.25 7.66
C MET A 8 -4.80 -0.27 9.12
N GLU A 9 -5.49 0.79 9.55
CA GLU A 9 -5.88 0.92 10.96
C GLU A 9 -7.04 0.02 11.33
N ILE A 10 -7.96 -0.23 10.40
CA ILE A 10 -9.11 -1.10 10.60
C ILE A 10 -9.17 -2.13 9.48
N GLU A 11 -9.77 -3.27 9.76
CA GLU A 11 -9.92 -4.33 8.78
C GLU A 11 -11.02 -4.01 7.78
N TYR A 12 -10.72 -4.19 6.49
CA TYR A 12 -11.69 -4.03 5.41
C TYR A 12 -11.90 -5.39 4.73
N PRO A 13 -13.16 -5.84 4.57
CA PRO A 13 -13.46 -7.17 4.02
C PRO A 13 -12.93 -7.39 2.59
N GLN A 14 -12.81 -6.34 1.80
CA GLN A 14 -12.33 -6.45 0.43
C GLN A 14 -10.80 -6.58 0.32
N ILE A 15 -10.09 -6.30 1.39
CA ILE A 15 -8.62 -6.43 1.42
C ILE A 15 -8.29 -7.83 1.91
N ILE A 16 -8.19 -8.75 0.97
CA ILE A 16 -7.87 -10.15 1.25
C ILE A 16 -6.79 -10.62 0.28
N GLU A 17 -6.08 -11.66 0.68
CA GLU A 17 -5.03 -12.24 -0.13
C GLU A 17 -5.57 -12.64 -1.50
N GLY A 18 -4.87 -12.26 -2.55
CA GLY A 18 -5.27 -12.49 -3.93
C GLY A 18 -6.13 -11.42 -4.56
N ALA A 19 -6.64 -10.46 -3.76
CA ALA A 19 -7.48 -9.39 -4.29
C ALA A 19 -6.64 -8.36 -5.07
N GLU A 20 -7.20 -7.83 -6.14
CA GLU A 20 -6.61 -6.70 -6.85
C GLU A 20 -6.98 -5.41 -6.14
N VAL A 21 -6.02 -4.54 -5.95
CA VAL A 21 -6.22 -3.23 -5.33
C VAL A 21 -5.64 -2.14 -6.23
N SER A 22 -6.25 -0.96 -6.15
CA SER A 22 -5.73 0.24 -6.82
C SER A 22 -5.09 1.15 -5.77
N VAL A 23 -4.07 1.87 -6.18
CA VAL A 23 -3.40 2.82 -5.30
C VAL A 23 -3.38 4.21 -5.92
N GLU A 24 -3.40 5.23 -5.07
CA GLU A 24 -3.23 6.62 -5.46
C GLU A 24 -1.91 7.11 -4.92
N GLU A 25 -1.19 7.89 -5.72
CA GLU A 25 0.09 8.48 -5.34
C GLU A 25 -0.14 9.85 -4.74
N GLY A 26 0.48 10.10 -3.58
CA GLY A 26 0.50 11.41 -2.95
C GLY A 26 1.91 11.96 -2.93
N TYR A 27 2.04 13.26 -2.75
CA TYR A 27 3.33 13.95 -2.81
C TYR A 27 3.58 14.77 -1.56
N LEU A 28 4.84 14.78 -1.12
CA LEU A 28 5.33 15.59 -0.03
C LEU A 28 6.58 16.33 -0.50
N GLN A 29 6.96 17.40 0.21
CA GLN A 29 8.20 18.15 -0.04
C GLN A 29 8.35 18.55 -1.51
N ASP A 30 7.33 19.22 -2.03
CA ASP A 30 7.32 19.73 -3.42
C ASP A 30 7.55 18.62 -4.47
N GLY A 31 7.07 17.42 -4.18
CA GLY A 31 7.17 16.30 -5.11
C GLY A 31 8.45 15.48 -5.01
N LEU A 32 9.31 15.77 -4.02
CA LEU A 32 10.53 15.00 -3.80
C LEU A 32 10.28 13.66 -3.11
N VAL A 33 9.16 13.57 -2.39
CA VAL A 33 8.77 12.38 -1.65
C VAL A 33 7.39 11.95 -2.11
N VAL A 34 7.20 10.65 -2.29
CA VAL A 34 5.92 10.06 -2.70
C VAL A 34 5.46 9.04 -1.67
N TYR A 35 4.16 8.87 -1.55
CA TYR A 35 3.55 7.80 -0.76
C TYR A 35 2.31 7.31 -1.50
N TYR A 36 1.78 6.15 -1.07
CA TYR A 36 0.67 5.51 -1.76
C TYR A 36 -0.45 5.17 -0.79
N THR A 37 -1.68 5.27 -1.28
CA THR A 37 -2.87 4.92 -0.51
C THR A 37 -3.69 3.91 -1.31
N ILE A 38 -4.06 2.81 -0.67
CA ILE A 38 -4.98 1.84 -1.28
C ILE A 38 -6.39 2.43 -1.26
N VAL A 39 -7.08 2.40 -2.39
CA VAL A 39 -8.45 2.86 -2.51
C VAL A 39 -9.34 1.72 -3.01
N PRO A 40 -10.61 1.64 -2.54
CA PRO A 40 -11.30 2.53 -1.60
C PRO A 40 -11.00 2.29 -0.12
N ALA A 41 -10.24 1.25 0.21
CA ALA A 41 -9.85 1.00 1.60
C ALA A 41 -8.67 1.89 1.96
N VAL A 42 -8.71 2.53 3.11
CA VAL A 42 -7.65 3.43 3.55
C VAL A 42 -6.52 2.63 4.18
N ALA A 43 -5.47 2.43 3.42
CA ALA A 43 -4.22 1.84 3.89
C ALA A 43 -3.08 2.62 3.22
N MET A 44 -2.08 3.01 3.98
CA MET A 44 -1.04 3.90 3.50
C MET A 44 0.33 3.25 3.57
N SER A 45 1.13 3.51 2.55
CA SER A 45 2.53 3.08 2.52
C SER A 45 3.40 4.03 3.34
N GLY A 46 4.66 3.65 3.53
CA GLY A 46 5.70 4.59 3.95
C GLY A 46 6.05 5.56 2.83
N ASN A 47 7.04 6.40 3.09
CA ASN A 47 7.48 7.41 2.13
C ASN A 47 8.64 6.88 1.29
N PHE A 48 8.66 7.26 0.03
CA PHE A 48 9.69 6.88 -0.93
C PHE A 48 10.24 8.11 -1.62
N LYS A 49 11.47 8.01 -2.11
CA LYS A 49 12.03 9.05 -2.96
C LYS A 49 11.30 9.03 -4.30
N ARG A 50 11.19 10.18 -4.94
CA ARG A 50 10.49 10.31 -6.22
C ARG A 50 11.01 9.35 -7.30
N GLN A 51 12.31 9.10 -7.35
CA GLN A 51 12.89 8.17 -8.31
C GLN A 51 12.54 6.71 -8.02
N GLU A 52 11.96 6.43 -6.85
CA GLU A 52 11.49 5.10 -6.46
C GLU A 52 9.98 4.95 -6.67
N ALA A 53 9.34 5.90 -7.35
CA ALA A 53 7.89 5.90 -7.56
C ALA A 53 7.44 4.66 -8.33
N LEU A 54 6.23 4.20 -7.99
CA LEU A 54 5.59 3.11 -8.73
C LEU A 54 5.20 3.57 -10.13
N ARG A 55 5.31 2.65 -11.09
CA ARG A 55 4.83 2.86 -12.46
C ARG A 55 3.43 2.33 -12.66
N SER A 56 3.00 1.42 -11.77
CA SER A 56 1.69 0.78 -11.82
C SER A 56 0.81 1.34 -10.72
N ASP A 57 -0.47 1.51 -11.00
CA ASP A 57 -1.46 1.95 -10.02
C ASP A 57 -2.31 0.79 -9.50
N LYS A 58 -2.00 -0.43 -9.91
CA LYS A 58 -2.72 -1.63 -9.47
C LYS A 58 -1.76 -2.72 -9.05
N GLY A 59 -2.16 -3.46 -8.02
CA GLY A 59 -1.38 -4.58 -7.53
C GLY A 59 -2.28 -5.64 -6.93
N ILE A 60 -1.67 -6.74 -6.50
CA ILE A 60 -2.37 -7.88 -5.92
C ILE A 60 -1.94 -8.03 -4.47
N VAL A 61 -2.89 -8.17 -3.57
CA VAL A 61 -2.60 -8.42 -2.16
C VAL A 61 -1.92 -9.78 -2.04
N LYS A 62 -0.67 -9.76 -1.58
CA LYS A 62 0.14 -10.96 -1.43
C LYS A 62 0.03 -11.54 -0.03
N ALA A 63 -0.06 -10.69 0.98
CA ALA A 63 -0.12 -11.12 2.37
C ALA A 63 -0.83 -10.07 3.22
N LEU A 64 -1.41 -10.53 4.32
CA LEU A 64 -2.08 -9.67 5.26
C LEU A 64 -1.75 -10.19 6.66
N ARG A 65 -1.22 -9.33 7.53
CA ARG A 65 -0.96 -9.71 8.91
C ARG A 65 -1.47 -8.65 9.87
N ARG A 66 -1.82 -9.08 11.06
CA ARG A 66 -2.21 -8.18 12.14
C ARG A 66 -1.05 -8.00 13.10
N ASP A 67 -0.79 -6.76 13.48
CA ASP A 67 0.17 -6.46 14.53
C ASP A 67 -0.56 -6.53 15.88
N GLU A 68 -0.15 -7.48 16.71
CA GLU A 68 -0.80 -7.73 18.01
C GLU A 68 -0.67 -6.56 18.98
N GLU A 69 0.40 -5.80 18.89
CA GLU A 69 0.64 -4.68 19.81
C GLU A 69 -0.25 -3.48 19.49
N SER A 70 -0.29 -3.07 18.24
CA SER A 70 -1.03 -1.88 17.83
C SER A 70 -2.46 -2.18 17.37
N GLY A 71 -2.74 -3.43 17.01
CA GLY A 71 -4.01 -3.81 16.40
C GLY A 71 -4.14 -3.40 14.94
N ALA A 72 -3.11 -2.82 14.37
CA ALA A 72 -3.11 -2.43 12.95
C ALA A 72 -2.87 -3.64 12.06
N PHE A 73 -3.27 -3.51 10.79
CA PHE A 73 -3.05 -4.53 9.78
C PHE A 73 -1.98 -4.06 8.81
N TYR A 74 -1.09 -4.98 8.42
CA TYR A 74 -0.07 -4.71 7.41
C TYR A 74 -0.36 -5.54 6.18
N VAL A 75 -0.53 -4.83 5.07
CA VAL A 75 -0.92 -5.43 3.79
C VAL A 75 0.28 -5.35 2.86
N THR A 76 0.74 -6.49 2.37
CA THR A 76 1.78 -6.52 1.36
C THR A 76 1.13 -6.65 0.00
N VAL A 77 1.39 -5.69 -0.87
CA VAL A 77 0.85 -5.66 -2.23
C VAL A 77 2.00 -5.84 -3.22
N SER A 78 1.79 -6.72 -4.18
CA SER A 78 2.77 -7.02 -5.22
C SER A 78 2.38 -6.29 -6.50
N PHE A 79 3.31 -5.53 -7.05
CA PHE A 79 3.12 -4.76 -8.28
C PHE A 79 3.97 -5.36 -9.40
N ASP A 80 3.41 -5.40 -10.60
CA ASP A 80 4.07 -5.99 -11.76
C ASP A 80 5.04 -4.99 -12.39
N GLU A 81 6.19 -4.84 -11.75
CA GLU A 81 7.25 -3.96 -12.26
C GLU A 81 8.63 -4.33 -11.70
#